data_5ce51b1cbbea8e887d09ca85b706b4f0
#
_entry.id   5ce51b1cbbea8e887d09ca85b706b4f0
#
_cell.length_a   1.000
_cell.length_b   1.000
_cell.length_c   1.000
_cell.angle_alpha   90.00
_cell.angle_beta   90.00
_cell.angle_gamma   90.00
#
_symmetry.space_group_name_H-M   'P 1'
#
loop_
_entity.id
_entity.type
_entity.pdbx_description
1 polymer ?
#
loop_
_entity_poly.entity_id
_entity_poly.type
_entity_poly.pdbx_seq_one_letter_code
_entity_poly.pdbx_strand_id
1 'polypeptide(L)'
;MTDPQDLTGKVAVVTGAGQGMGRAIALRLSELGARVAALDLNSAAIEETVAAFTGSGMAIACNVSDSAAVNSVFAELEAELGDVSVLVNNAGTGRAAGDGSDKMYELMGQRNEELAANGESKTHVDHLIHMQDEGWKGVMGVNLDGAFYCTRAAVRSMVRSGINGSIISIASTAAQSGEGPVHYVTSKAALIGMTRALARELGSRNIRINAVAPGPTNTPIMEGIPEQWIKDMEDAIPLGRMAEPSEIAQAVSWLASDASSMCTGSVLVANGGSYFF
;
A
#
# COMPACT_ATOMS: atom_id res chain seq x y z
N MET A 1 -5.25 32.62 -2.46
CA MET A 1 -5.56 31.31 -3.09
C MET A 1 -5.30 30.26 -2.02
N THR A 2 -6.23 29.41 -1.69
CA THR A 2 -6.01 28.27 -0.79
C THR A 2 -5.04 27.31 -1.44
N ASP A 3 -4.17 26.69 -0.64
CA ASP A 3 -3.26 25.65 -1.12
C ASP A 3 -4.10 24.49 -1.69
N PRO A 4 -3.92 24.09 -2.96
CA PRO A 4 -4.69 22.99 -3.56
C PRO A 4 -4.38 21.61 -2.91
N GLN A 5 -3.36 21.52 -2.07
CA GLN A 5 -3.06 20.34 -1.25
C GLN A 5 -3.63 20.41 0.17
N ASP A 6 -4.31 21.50 0.55
CA ASP A 6 -4.96 21.61 1.85
C ASP A 6 -6.05 20.55 2.02
N LEU A 7 -5.96 19.78 3.10
CA LEU A 7 -6.91 18.74 3.49
C LEU A 7 -7.73 19.12 4.74
N THR A 8 -7.72 20.38 5.12
CA THR A 8 -8.50 20.89 6.26
C THR A 8 -9.98 20.52 6.09
N GLY A 9 -10.56 19.92 7.12
CA GLY A 9 -11.94 19.43 7.12
C GLY A 9 -12.15 18.05 6.49
N LYS A 10 -11.14 17.46 5.86
CA LYS A 10 -11.22 16.08 5.33
C LYS A 10 -10.98 15.06 6.46
N VAL A 11 -11.64 13.90 6.34
CA VAL A 11 -11.36 12.71 7.15
C VAL A 11 -10.63 11.71 6.28
N ALA A 12 -9.44 11.33 6.68
CA ALA A 12 -8.59 10.39 5.97
C ALA A 12 -8.41 9.09 6.75
N VAL A 13 -8.55 7.96 6.08
CA VAL A 13 -8.27 6.63 6.64
C VAL A 13 -7.02 6.08 5.97
N VAL A 14 -6.03 5.64 6.75
CA VAL A 14 -4.80 5.01 6.26
C VAL A 14 -4.66 3.63 6.87
N THR A 15 -4.64 2.59 6.04
CA THR A 15 -4.43 1.20 6.50
C THR A 15 -2.94 0.84 6.49
N GLY A 16 -2.49 -0.01 7.44
CA GLY A 16 -1.08 -0.32 7.60
C GLY A 16 -0.27 0.89 8.04
N ALA A 17 -0.85 1.73 8.92
CA ALA A 17 -0.32 3.03 9.31
C ALA A 17 0.70 2.98 10.47
N GLY A 18 1.02 1.79 10.99
CA GLY A 18 1.92 1.64 12.13
C GLY A 18 3.39 1.88 11.79
N GLN A 19 3.81 1.68 10.53
CA GLN A 19 5.21 1.79 10.13
C GLN A 19 5.39 2.14 8.65
N GLY A 20 6.63 2.37 8.24
CA GLY A 20 7.05 2.51 6.83
C GLY A 20 6.24 3.55 6.07
N MET A 21 5.80 3.21 4.86
CA MET A 21 5.03 4.11 4.00
C MET A 21 3.70 4.54 4.63
N GLY A 22 2.98 3.63 5.28
CA GLY A 22 1.68 3.92 5.88
C GLY A 22 1.78 4.97 6.99
N ARG A 23 2.79 4.86 7.85
CA ARG A 23 3.09 5.88 8.87
C ARG A 23 3.43 7.23 8.24
N ALA A 24 4.33 7.24 7.25
CA ALA A 24 4.71 8.47 6.56
C ALA A 24 3.52 9.14 5.85
N ILE A 25 2.65 8.36 5.23
CA ILE A 25 1.41 8.84 4.60
C ILE A 25 0.48 9.44 5.65
N ALA A 26 0.22 8.75 6.76
CA ALA A 26 -0.66 9.22 7.81
C ALA A 26 -0.18 10.55 8.41
N LEU A 27 1.12 10.65 8.70
CA LEU A 27 1.76 11.89 9.17
C LEU A 27 1.59 13.02 8.15
N ARG A 28 1.86 12.75 6.88
CA ARG A 28 1.76 13.77 5.83
C ARG A 28 0.33 14.29 5.64
N LEU A 29 -0.68 13.41 5.68
CA LEU A 29 -2.09 13.84 5.59
C LEU A 29 -2.49 14.67 6.81
N SER A 30 -2.01 14.34 8.01
CA SER A 30 -2.21 15.14 9.23
C SER A 30 -1.56 16.53 9.11
N GLU A 31 -0.32 16.63 8.60
CA GLU A 31 0.36 17.91 8.33
C GLU A 31 -0.43 18.82 7.39
N LEU A 32 -1.15 18.22 6.43
CA LEU A 32 -2.00 18.94 5.47
C LEU A 32 -3.39 19.27 6.03
N GLY A 33 -3.64 19.03 7.32
CA GLY A 33 -4.85 19.42 8.02
C GLY A 33 -5.98 18.39 8.03
N ALA A 34 -5.76 17.16 7.53
CA ALA A 34 -6.76 16.10 7.64
C ALA A 34 -6.88 15.58 9.08
N ARG A 35 -8.09 15.18 9.46
CA ARG A 35 -8.32 14.29 10.62
C ARG A 35 -8.04 12.86 10.16
N VAL A 36 -7.07 12.18 10.79
CA VAL A 36 -6.57 10.89 10.28
C VAL A 36 -6.95 9.74 11.20
N ALA A 37 -7.59 8.71 10.66
CA ALA A 37 -7.72 7.40 11.30
C ALA A 37 -6.57 6.50 10.82
N ALA A 38 -5.68 6.12 11.74
CA ALA A 38 -4.57 5.21 11.51
C ALA A 38 -5.00 3.78 11.86
N LEU A 39 -5.02 2.88 10.88
CA LEU A 39 -5.41 1.48 11.05
C LEU A 39 -4.20 0.56 10.87
N ASP A 40 -3.99 -0.36 11.82
CA ASP A 40 -2.99 -1.43 11.72
C ASP A 40 -3.39 -2.60 12.62
N LEU A 41 -2.71 -3.74 12.48
CA LEU A 41 -2.80 -4.85 13.45
C LEU A 41 -2.06 -4.53 14.76
N ASN A 42 -0.98 -3.74 14.67
CA ASN A 42 -0.15 -3.35 15.81
C ASN A 42 -0.67 -2.05 16.44
N SER A 43 -1.46 -2.19 17.51
CA SER A 43 -2.05 -1.06 18.24
C SER A 43 -0.99 -0.10 18.79
N ALA A 44 0.10 -0.60 19.35
CA ALA A 44 1.16 0.26 19.91
C ALA A 44 1.81 1.13 18.80
N ALA A 45 2.08 0.56 17.64
CA ALA A 45 2.69 1.29 16.53
C ALA A 45 1.76 2.39 15.97
N ILE A 46 0.44 2.16 15.91
CA ILE A 46 -0.49 3.22 15.47
C ILE A 46 -0.72 4.28 16.54
N GLU A 47 -0.67 3.94 17.82
CA GLU A 47 -0.71 4.93 18.91
C GLU A 47 0.50 5.88 18.82
N GLU A 48 1.71 5.36 18.58
CA GLU A 48 2.90 6.17 18.33
C GLU A 48 2.76 7.05 17.08
N THR A 49 2.13 6.53 16.02
CA THR A 49 1.88 7.29 14.80
C THR A 49 0.93 8.44 15.06
N VAL A 50 -0.18 8.19 15.75
CA VAL A 50 -1.19 9.21 16.09
C VAL A 50 -0.66 10.25 17.06
N ALA A 51 0.20 9.85 18.02
CA ALA A 51 0.86 10.77 18.94
C ALA A 51 1.77 11.80 18.22
N ALA A 52 2.19 11.51 16.99
CA ALA A 52 3.01 12.40 16.18
C ALA A 52 2.19 13.25 15.17
N PHE A 53 0.85 13.16 15.16
CA PHE A 53 0.01 14.00 14.31
C PHE A 53 0.06 15.47 14.74
N THR A 54 -0.05 16.35 13.76
CA THR A 54 -0.19 17.81 14.01
C THR A 54 -1.62 18.21 14.33
N GLY A 55 -2.60 17.38 13.94
CA GLY A 55 -4.02 17.57 14.13
C GLY A 55 -4.67 16.44 14.92
N SER A 56 -6.00 16.39 14.92
CA SER A 56 -6.76 15.30 15.54
C SER A 56 -6.71 14.02 14.71
N GLY A 57 -6.69 12.88 15.40
CA GLY A 57 -6.73 11.57 14.76
C GLY A 57 -7.05 10.47 15.75
N MET A 58 -7.22 9.27 15.26
CA MET A 58 -7.44 8.09 16.11
C MET A 58 -6.65 6.88 15.61
N ALA A 59 -6.25 6.05 16.57
CA ALA A 59 -5.59 4.77 16.35
C ALA A 59 -6.60 3.64 16.55
N ILE A 60 -6.83 2.80 15.53
CA ILE A 60 -7.77 1.69 15.64
C ILE A 60 -7.12 0.41 15.14
N ALA A 61 -7.01 -0.59 16.02
CA ALA A 61 -6.52 -1.91 15.64
C ALA A 61 -7.53 -2.59 14.69
N CYS A 62 -7.06 -2.99 13.51
CA CYS A 62 -7.91 -3.59 12.49
C CYS A 62 -7.17 -4.63 11.66
N ASN A 63 -7.75 -5.85 11.58
CA ASN A 63 -7.38 -6.80 10.55
C ASN A 63 -8.19 -6.49 9.28
N VAL A 64 -7.55 -5.88 8.28
CA VAL A 64 -8.23 -5.50 7.03
C VAL A 64 -8.75 -6.70 6.23
N SER A 65 -8.21 -7.92 6.45
CA SER A 65 -8.70 -9.13 5.79
C SER A 65 -10.01 -9.66 6.38
N ASP A 66 -10.49 -9.06 7.48
CA ASP A 66 -11.79 -9.37 8.09
C ASP A 66 -12.81 -8.27 7.73
N SER A 67 -13.75 -8.61 6.86
CA SER A 67 -14.80 -7.68 6.41
C SER A 67 -15.71 -7.18 7.54
N ALA A 68 -15.95 -7.99 8.57
CA ALA A 68 -16.78 -7.59 9.71
C ALA A 68 -16.02 -6.58 10.59
N ALA A 69 -14.74 -6.84 10.86
CA ALA A 69 -13.87 -5.93 11.58
C ALA A 69 -13.78 -4.57 10.85
N VAL A 70 -13.56 -4.58 9.54
CA VAL A 70 -13.52 -3.34 8.72
C VAL A 70 -14.84 -2.55 8.85
N ASN A 71 -16.01 -3.20 8.71
CA ASN A 71 -17.29 -2.50 8.84
C ASN A 71 -17.47 -1.89 10.24
N SER A 72 -17.08 -2.59 11.31
CA SER A 72 -17.15 -2.08 12.68
C SER A 72 -16.26 -0.86 12.88
N VAL A 73 -15.01 -0.94 12.42
CA VAL A 73 -14.04 0.15 12.50
C VAL A 73 -14.51 1.40 11.73
N PHE A 74 -15.08 1.22 10.54
CA PHE A 74 -15.60 2.37 9.79
C PHE A 74 -16.80 3.02 10.47
N ALA A 75 -17.67 2.25 11.13
CA ALA A 75 -18.78 2.84 11.92
C ALA A 75 -18.26 3.62 13.14
N GLU A 76 -17.21 3.13 13.83
CA GLU A 76 -16.57 3.80 14.96
C GLU A 76 -15.91 5.12 14.52
N LEU A 77 -15.04 5.06 13.50
CA LEU A 77 -14.32 6.25 13.05
C LEU A 77 -15.26 7.33 12.49
N GLU A 78 -16.38 6.95 11.84
CA GLU A 78 -17.36 7.89 11.36
C GLU A 78 -18.10 8.59 12.48
N ALA A 79 -18.38 7.90 13.60
CA ALA A 79 -18.99 8.49 14.77
C ALA A 79 -18.08 9.55 15.44
N GLU A 80 -16.77 9.32 15.45
CA GLU A 80 -15.79 10.17 16.13
C GLU A 80 -15.21 11.27 15.23
N LEU A 81 -14.87 10.93 13.99
CA LEU A 81 -14.20 11.85 13.07
C LEU A 81 -15.12 12.41 11.98
N GLY A 82 -16.27 11.80 11.76
CA GLY A 82 -17.18 12.14 10.68
C GLY A 82 -16.95 11.36 9.39
N ASP A 83 -17.66 11.72 8.33
CA ASP A 83 -17.70 10.98 7.06
C ASP A 83 -16.33 10.96 6.35
N VAL A 84 -15.95 9.76 5.88
CA VAL A 84 -14.68 9.55 5.20
C VAL A 84 -14.66 10.25 3.85
N SER A 85 -13.62 11.03 3.60
CA SER A 85 -13.37 11.69 2.31
C SER A 85 -12.10 11.22 1.61
N VAL A 86 -11.15 10.64 2.35
CA VAL A 86 -9.92 10.07 1.79
C VAL A 86 -9.70 8.66 2.34
N LEU A 87 -9.39 7.70 1.47
CA LEU A 87 -8.95 6.37 1.87
C LEU A 87 -7.62 6.05 1.22
N VAL A 88 -6.66 5.59 2.02
CA VAL A 88 -5.40 5.04 1.53
C VAL A 88 -5.30 3.56 1.89
N ASN A 89 -5.47 2.69 0.91
CA ASN A 89 -5.24 1.25 1.02
C ASN A 89 -3.73 0.99 0.92
N ASN A 90 -3.03 1.06 2.06
CA ASN A 90 -1.60 0.82 2.14
C ASN A 90 -1.27 -0.52 2.80
N ALA A 91 -2.14 -1.05 3.68
CA ALA A 91 -1.91 -2.36 4.29
C ALA A 91 -1.57 -3.42 3.24
N GLY A 92 -0.49 -4.14 3.47
CA GLY A 92 -0.03 -5.16 2.55
C GLY A 92 1.09 -6.00 3.13
N THR A 93 1.23 -7.21 2.63
CA THR A 93 2.29 -8.15 2.99
C THR A 93 2.85 -8.81 1.74
N GLY A 94 4.13 -9.15 1.78
CA GLY A 94 4.81 -9.97 0.76
C GLY A 94 4.83 -11.45 1.12
N ARG A 95 4.44 -11.82 2.35
CA ARG A 95 4.57 -13.19 2.88
C ARG A 95 3.36 -13.58 3.73
N ALA A 96 3.09 -14.89 3.73
CA ALA A 96 2.12 -15.52 4.61
C ALA A 96 2.58 -16.95 4.96
N ALA A 97 2.06 -17.54 6.04
CA ALA A 97 2.36 -18.92 6.38
C ALA A 97 1.96 -19.85 5.22
N GLY A 98 2.85 -20.75 4.83
CA GLY A 98 2.63 -21.69 3.72
C GLY A 98 2.71 -21.07 2.31
N ASP A 99 3.27 -19.89 2.16
CA ASP A 99 3.40 -19.20 0.87
C ASP A 99 4.54 -19.73 -0.03
N GLY A 100 5.34 -20.69 0.45
CA GLY A 100 6.44 -21.28 -0.29
C GLY A 100 7.74 -20.46 -0.29
N SER A 101 7.74 -19.26 0.30
CA SER A 101 8.90 -18.36 0.30
C SER A 101 10.12 -18.95 1.00
N ASP A 102 9.94 -19.70 2.08
CA ASP A 102 11.06 -20.29 2.81
C ASP A 102 11.84 -21.26 1.91
N LYS A 103 11.11 -22.10 1.15
CA LYS A 103 11.76 -23.03 0.19
C LYS A 103 12.37 -22.29 -1.00
N MET A 104 11.72 -21.24 -1.48
CA MET A 104 12.26 -20.39 -2.54
C MET A 104 13.60 -19.76 -2.13
N TYR A 105 13.71 -19.23 -0.91
CA TYR A 105 14.96 -18.64 -0.41
C TYR A 105 16.05 -19.69 -0.20
N GLU A 106 15.70 -20.87 0.29
CA GLU A 106 16.64 -22.01 0.40
C GLU A 106 17.23 -22.36 -0.98
N LEU A 107 16.37 -22.54 -1.99
CA LEU A 107 16.79 -22.84 -3.37
C LEU A 107 17.60 -21.71 -4.00
N MET A 108 17.26 -20.45 -3.69
CA MET A 108 18.06 -19.31 -4.14
C MET A 108 19.46 -19.33 -3.55
N GLY A 109 19.60 -19.66 -2.26
CA GLY A 109 20.91 -19.84 -1.61
C GLY A 109 21.74 -20.93 -2.31
N GLN A 110 21.16 -22.12 -2.52
CA GLN A 110 21.83 -23.24 -3.22
C GLN A 110 22.26 -22.84 -4.63
N ARG A 111 21.39 -22.18 -5.39
CA ARG A 111 21.72 -21.69 -6.73
C ARG A 111 22.90 -20.73 -6.72
N ASN A 112 22.94 -19.79 -5.77
CA ASN A 112 24.03 -18.82 -5.67
C ASN A 112 25.36 -19.49 -5.30
N GLU A 113 25.33 -20.49 -4.42
CA GLU A 113 26.53 -21.31 -4.08
C GLU A 113 27.04 -22.07 -5.30
N GLU A 114 26.14 -22.72 -6.07
CA GLU A 114 26.53 -23.42 -7.31
C GLU A 114 27.14 -22.46 -8.35
N LEU A 115 26.53 -21.28 -8.55
CA LEU A 115 27.04 -20.27 -9.47
C LEU A 115 28.44 -19.78 -9.05
N ALA A 116 28.65 -19.53 -7.76
CA ALA A 116 29.94 -19.09 -7.22
C ALA A 116 31.04 -20.17 -7.36
N ALA A 117 30.66 -21.44 -7.18
CA ALA A 117 31.59 -22.55 -7.24
C ALA A 117 31.93 -23.00 -8.67
N ASN A 118 30.98 -23.02 -9.57
CA ASN A 118 31.05 -23.70 -10.86
C ASN A 118 30.83 -22.79 -12.08
N GLY A 119 30.38 -21.52 -11.86
CA GLY A 119 29.96 -20.60 -12.93
C GLY A 119 28.59 -20.95 -13.57
N GLU A 120 28.01 -22.07 -13.19
CA GLU A 120 26.66 -22.51 -13.62
C GLU A 120 25.90 -23.15 -12.47
N SER A 121 24.56 -23.17 -12.55
CA SER A 121 23.71 -23.82 -11.57
C SER A 121 22.72 -24.76 -12.23
N LYS A 122 22.40 -25.86 -11.56
CA LYS A 122 21.32 -26.80 -11.91
C LYS A 122 20.10 -26.63 -11.03
N THR A 123 20.20 -25.85 -9.97
CA THR A 123 19.10 -25.56 -9.04
C THR A 123 18.15 -24.54 -9.65
N HIS A 124 16.87 -24.92 -9.76
CA HIS A 124 15.77 -24.02 -10.14
C HIS A 124 15.16 -23.40 -8.89
N VAL A 125 14.95 -22.09 -8.92
CA VAL A 125 14.31 -21.37 -7.81
C VAL A 125 12.79 -21.46 -8.00
N ASP A 126 12.24 -22.62 -7.62
CA ASP A 126 10.81 -22.84 -7.70
C ASP A 126 10.09 -22.21 -6.50
N HIS A 127 9.00 -21.51 -6.76
CA HIS A 127 8.15 -20.92 -5.73
C HIS A 127 6.72 -21.51 -5.79
N LEU A 128 6.11 -21.49 -6.97
CA LEU A 128 4.70 -21.87 -7.17
C LEU A 128 4.39 -23.27 -6.68
N ILE A 129 5.26 -24.26 -6.96
CA ILE A 129 5.04 -25.66 -6.58
C ILE A 129 5.14 -25.93 -5.08
N HIS A 130 5.71 -25.00 -4.33
CA HIS A 130 5.83 -25.06 -2.86
C HIS A 130 4.80 -24.21 -2.13
N MET A 131 3.97 -23.44 -2.87
CA MET A 131 2.92 -22.61 -2.30
C MET A 131 1.70 -23.47 -1.95
N GLN A 132 1.18 -23.28 -0.75
CA GLN A 132 -0.08 -23.85 -0.28
C GLN A 132 -1.22 -22.84 -0.50
N ASP A 133 -2.46 -23.34 -0.54
CA ASP A 133 -3.65 -22.51 -0.68
C ASP A 133 -3.76 -21.44 0.41
N GLU A 134 -3.35 -21.77 1.63
CA GLU A 134 -3.37 -20.87 2.79
C GLU A 134 -2.40 -19.71 2.59
N GLY A 135 -1.21 -19.96 2.06
CA GLY A 135 -0.23 -18.92 1.75
C GLY A 135 -0.74 -17.95 0.68
N TRP A 136 -1.32 -18.49 -0.40
CA TRP A 136 -2.00 -17.70 -1.42
C TRP A 136 -3.11 -16.83 -0.83
N LYS A 137 -4.04 -17.45 -0.09
CA LYS A 137 -5.18 -16.77 0.55
C LYS A 137 -4.73 -15.72 1.57
N GLY A 138 -3.65 -15.99 2.33
CA GLY A 138 -3.11 -15.06 3.31
C GLY A 138 -2.67 -13.74 2.67
N VAL A 139 -1.89 -13.79 1.58
CA VAL A 139 -1.44 -12.58 0.88
C VAL A 139 -2.59 -11.89 0.14
N MET A 140 -3.43 -12.64 -0.59
CA MET A 140 -4.58 -12.08 -1.29
C MET A 140 -5.57 -11.44 -0.33
N GLY A 141 -5.83 -12.07 0.82
CA GLY A 141 -6.73 -11.58 1.86
C GLY A 141 -6.34 -10.20 2.40
N VAL A 142 -5.04 -9.98 2.64
CA VAL A 142 -4.58 -8.66 3.11
C VAL A 142 -4.51 -7.66 1.95
N ASN A 143 -3.83 -8.02 0.86
CA ASN A 143 -3.46 -7.07 -0.18
C ASN A 143 -4.64 -6.66 -1.08
N LEU A 144 -5.55 -7.59 -1.37
CA LEU A 144 -6.67 -7.38 -2.29
C LEU A 144 -8.02 -7.31 -1.58
N ASP A 145 -8.38 -8.37 -0.83
CA ASP A 145 -9.69 -8.42 -0.17
C ASP A 145 -9.80 -7.30 0.87
N GLY A 146 -8.74 -7.04 1.65
CA GLY A 146 -8.68 -5.95 2.62
C GLY A 146 -8.86 -4.58 1.96
N ALA A 147 -8.17 -4.32 0.86
CA ALA A 147 -8.34 -3.09 0.09
C ALA A 147 -9.77 -2.96 -0.46
N PHE A 148 -10.36 -4.06 -0.93
CA PHE A 148 -11.76 -4.07 -1.37
C PHE A 148 -12.73 -3.78 -0.22
N TYR A 149 -12.56 -4.38 0.95
CA TYR A 149 -13.44 -4.16 2.10
C TYR A 149 -13.39 -2.71 2.59
N CYS A 150 -12.18 -2.15 2.73
CA CYS A 150 -12.00 -0.75 3.12
C CYS A 150 -12.56 0.20 2.06
N THR A 151 -12.30 -0.06 0.77
CA THR A 151 -12.86 0.74 -0.34
C THR A 151 -14.38 0.73 -0.32
N ARG A 152 -15.00 -0.43 -0.16
CA ARG A 152 -16.46 -0.55 -0.09
C ARG A 152 -17.04 0.21 1.11
N ALA A 153 -16.40 0.17 2.27
CA ALA A 153 -16.83 0.88 3.46
C ALA A 153 -16.71 2.41 3.25
N ALA A 154 -15.57 2.89 2.75
CA ALA A 154 -15.37 4.31 2.43
C ALA A 154 -16.35 4.82 1.38
N VAL A 155 -16.60 4.07 0.30
CA VAL A 155 -17.58 4.45 -0.73
C VAL A 155 -18.98 4.55 -0.16
N ARG A 156 -19.39 3.65 0.75
CA ARG A 156 -20.68 3.75 1.44
C ARG A 156 -20.80 5.04 2.25
N SER A 157 -19.73 5.44 2.95
CA SER A 157 -19.65 6.71 3.67
C SER A 157 -19.83 7.89 2.71
N MET A 158 -18.98 7.97 1.68
CA MET A 158 -18.98 9.04 0.69
C MET A 158 -20.32 9.20 -0.03
N VAL A 159 -20.95 8.08 -0.41
CA VAL A 159 -22.26 8.09 -1.10
C VAL A 159 -23.38 8.52 -0.17
N ARG A 160 -23.38 8.05 1.09
CA ARG A 160 -24.41 8.42 2.07
C ARG A 160 -24.38 9.92 2.38
N SER A 161 -23.19 10.48 2.53
CA SER A 161 -23.03 11.91 2.87
C SER A 161 -22.95 12.83 1.64
N GLY A 162 -22.92 12.29 0.43
CA GLY A 162 -22.87 13.09 -0.80
C GLY A 162 -21.57 13.88 -0.98
N ILE A 163 -20.48 13.45 -0.33
CA ILE A 163 -19.19 14.14 -0.39
C ILE A 163 -18.32 13.63 -1.53
N ASN A 164 -17.53 14.52 -2.09
CA ASN A 164 -16.48 14.16 -3.02
C ASN A 164 -15.36 13.38 -2.30
N GLY A 165 -14.87 12.31 -2.91
CA GLY A 165 -13.88 11.44 -2.27
C GLY A 165 -12.64 11.20 -3.11
N SER A 166 -11.56 10.77 -2.43
CA SER A 166 -10.35 10.26 -3.07
C SER A 166 -9.89 8.96 -2.42
N ILE A 167 -9.75 7.92 -3.24
CA ILE A 167 -9.30 6.59 -2.81
C ILE A 167 -7.97 6.31 -3.50
N ILE A 168 -6.95 5.95 -2.73
CA ILE A 168 -5.61 5.65 -3.24
C ILE A 168 -5.20 4.25 -2.78
N SER A 169 -4.84 3.38 -3.73
CA SER A 169 -4.30 2.06 -3.42
C SER A 169 -2.80 2.02 -3.65
N ILE A 170 -2.04 1.49 -2.69
CA ILE A 170 -0.61 1.26 -2.85
C ILE A 170 -0.41 -0.07 -3.57
N ALA A 171 -0.19 0.03 -4.87
CA ALA A 171 0.18 -1.08 -5.74
C ALA A 171 1.68 -1.39 -5.61
N SER A 172 2.37 -1.67 -6.69
CA SER A 172 3.83 -1.87 -6.76
C SER A 172 4.27 -1.83 -8.22
N THR A 173 5.50 -1.45 -8.49
CA THR A 173 6.15 -1.67 -9.79
C THR A 173 6.13 -3.16 -10.18
N ALA A 174 6.22 -4.06 -9.20
CA ALA A 174 6.12 -5.52 -9.39
C ALA A 174 4.83 -5.96 -10.13
N ALA A 175 3.75 -5.19 -10.00
CA ALA A 175 2.49 -5.45 -10.73
C ALA A 175 2.64 -5.42 -12.25
N GLN A 176 3.68 -4.77 -12.76
CA GLN A 176 3.94 -4.61 -14.18
C GLN A 176 5.22 -5.32 -14.64
N SER A 177 6.27 -5.27 -13.85
CA SER A 177 7.54 -5.96 -14.15
C SER A 177 7.42 -7.48 -14.05
N GLY A 178 6.49 -7.97 -13.21
CA GLY A 178 6.38 -9.39 -12.88
C GLY A 178 7.45 -9.87 -11.88
N GLU A 179 8.27 -8.98 -11.36
CA GLU A 179 9.32 -9.31 -10.39
C GLU A 179 8.75 -9.52 -8.99
N GLY A 180 9.02 -10.68 -8.42
CA GLY A 180 8.59 -11.03 -7.06
C GLY A 180 7.70 -12.26 -6.96
N PRO A 181 7.26 -12.62 -5.76
CA PRO A 181 6.39 -13.77 -5.51
C PRO A 181 5.06 -13.65 -6.24
N VAL A 182 4.59 -14.76 -6.84
CA VAL A 182 3.39 -14.78 -7.71
C VAL A 182 2.14 -14.22 -7.03
N HIS A 183 1.88 -14.55 -5.76
CA HIS A 183 0.74 -14.03 -5.00
C HIS A 183 0.83 -12.50 -4.79
N TYR A 184 2.04 -11.99 -4.50
CA TYR A 184 2.26 -10.56 -4.32
C TYR A 184 2.04 -9.80 -5.63
N VAL A 185 2.72 -10.22 -6.70
CA VAL A 185 2.58 -9.63 -8.05
C VAL A 185 1.12 -9.62 -8.48
N THR A 186 0.44 -10.78 -8.35
CA THR A 186 -0.98 -10.91 -8.70
C THR A 186 -1.86 -9.97 -7.88
N SER A 187 -1.66 -9.89 -6.57
CA SER A 187 -2.44 -9.01 -5.70
C SER A 187 -2.27 -7.53 -6.07
N LYS A 188 -1.04 -7.10 -6.36
CA LYS A 188 -0.75 -5.72 -6.74
C LYS A 188 -1.24 -5.37 -8.15
N ALA A 189 -1.22 -6.31 -9.08
CA ALA A 189 -1.83 -6.16 -10.40
C ALA A 189 -3.37 -6.08 -10.31
N ALA A 190 -3.99 -6.87 -9.43
CA ALA A 190 -5.42 -6.83 -9.20
C ALA A 190 -5.89 -5.47 -8.63
N LEU A 191 -5.10 -4.81 -7.76
CA LEU A 191 -5.39 -3.45 -7.29
C LEU A 191 -5.46 -2.44 -8.43
N ILE A 192 -4.60 -2.55 -9.43
CA ILE A 192 -4.63 -1.70 -10.63
C ILE A 192 -5.92 -1.95 -11.43
N GLY A 193 -6.31 -3.22 -11.61
CA GLY A 193 -7.57 -3.60 -12.24
C GLY A 193 -8.79 -3.02 -11.50
N MET A 194 -8.83 -3.19 -10.17
CA MET A 194 -9.87 -2.65 -9.31
C MET A 194 -9.95 -1.11 -9.39
N THR A 195 -8.80 -0.43 -9.39
CA THR A 195 -8.71 1.03 -9.55
C THR A 195 -9.38 1.49 -10.84
N ARG A 196 -9.09 0.85 -11.97
CA ARG A 196 -9.65 1.21 -13.28
C ARG A 196 -11.15 0.93 -13.38
N ALA A 197 -11.61 -0.18 -12.82
CA ALA A 197 -13.02 -0.55 -12.81
C ALA A 197 -13.85 0.46 -12.00
N LEU A 198 -13.43 0.73 -10.76
CA LEU A 198 -14.13 1.64 -9.86
C LEU A 198 -14.04 3.11 -10.28
N ALA A 199 -12.98 3.54 -10.97
CA ALA A 199 -12.91 4.88 -11.53
C ALA A 199 -14.04 5.18 -12.53
N ARG A 200 -14.44 4.18 -13.32
CA ARG A 200 -15.60 4.30 -14.24
C ARG A 200 -16.93 4.31 -13.50
N GLU A 201 -17.07 3.48 -12.46
CA GLU A 201 -18.29 3.38 -11.67
C GLU A 201 -18.54 4.63 -10.82
N LEU A 202 -17.49 5.13 -10.16
CA LEU A 202 -17.60 6.18 -9.14
C LEU A 202 -17.45 7.61 -9.68
N GLY A 203 -16.97 7.77 -10.91
CA GLY A 203 -16.70 9.08 -11.52
C GLY A 203 -17.91 10.01 -11.54
N SER A 204 -19.12 9.51 -11.81
CA SER A 204 -20.37 10.30 -11.78
C SER A 204 -20.75 10.80 -10.39
N ARG A 205 -20.12 10.30 -9.34
CA ARG A 205 -20.30 10.71 -7.94
C ARG A 205 -19.19 11.63 -7.44
N ASN A 206 -18.28 12.06 -8.33
CA ASN A 206 -17.07 12.82 -7.97
C ASN A 206 -16.18 12.10 -6.93
N ILE A 207 -16.18 10.76 -6.95
CA ILE A 207 -15.26 9.95 -6.17
C ILE A 207 -14.16 9.50 -7.11
N ARG A 208 -12.93 9.97 -6.85
CA ARG A 208 -11.75 9.61 -7.61
C ARG A 208 -11.10 8.38 -7.00
N ILE A 209 -10.59 7.50 -7.83
CA ILE A 209 -9.81 6.35 -7.36
C ILE A 209 -8.56 6.19 -8.23
N ASN A 210 -7.39 6.12 -7.58
CA ASN A 210 -6.10 6.02 -8.24
C ASN A 210 -5.22 4.99 -7.51
N ALA A 211 -4.11 4.61 -8.14
CA ALA A 211 -3.09 3.80 -7.51
C ALA A 211 -1.74 4.52 -7.54
N VAL A 212 -0.91 4.27 -6.53
CA VAL A 212 0.53 4.57 -6.57
C VAL A 212 1.25 3.25 -6.74
N ALA A 213 2.23 3.18 -7.62
CA ALA A 213 3.11 2.03 -7.82
C ALA A 213 4.54 2.39 -7.40
N PRO A 214 4.89 2.20 -6.12
CA PRO A 214 6.26 2.42 -5.65
C PRO A 214 7.22 1.39 -6.26
N GLY A 215 8.47 1.82 -6.43
CA GLY A 215 9.63 0.93 -6.55
C GLY A 215 10.16 0.52 -5.18
N PRO A 216 11.42 0.03 -5.14
CA PRO A 216 12.10 -0.24 -3.87
C PRO A 216 12.07 0.99 -2.97
N THR A 217 11.60 0.81 -1.74
CA THR A 217 11.40 1.89 -0.77
C THR A 217 12.03 1.49 0.56
N ASN A 218 12.77 2.40 1.17
CA ASN A 218 13.46 2.20 2.44
C ASN A 218 12.46 2.10 3.61
N THR A 219 12.03 0.89 3.90
CA THR A 219 11.04 0.58 4.94
C THR A 219 11.53 -0.54 5.84
N PRO A 220 10.95 -0.79 7.02
CA PRO A 220 11.33 -1.90 7.89
C PRO A 220 11.29 -3.29 7.22
N ILE A 221 10.58 -3.47 6.10
CA ILE A 221 10.62 -4.70 5.31
C ILE A 221 12.03 -4.97 4.74
N MET A 222 12.86 -3.93 4.58
CA MET A 222 14.23 -4.04 4.09
C MET A 222 15.24 -4.45 5.18
N GLU A 223 14.82 -4.44 6.45
CA GLU A 223 15.68 -4.87 7.55
C GLU A 223 16.08 -6.34 7.41
N GLY A 224 17.36 -6.60 7.60
CA GLY A 224 17.94 -7.95 7.47
C GLY A 224 18.28 -8.37 6.03
N ILE A 225 18.04 -7.54 5.02
CA ILE A 225 18.52 -7.77 3.67
C ILE A 225 20.03 -7.46 3.63
N PRO A 226 20.87 -8.33 3.04
CA PRO A 226 22.30 -8.10 2.90
C PRO A 226 22.59 -6.77 2.19
N GLU A 227 23.56 -6.01 2.69
CA GLU A 227 23.94 -4.68 2.16
C GLU A 227 24.28 -4.74 0.64
N GLN A 228 24.92 -5.82 0.20
CA GLN A 228 25.22 -6.00 -1.22
C GLN A 228 23.93 -6.07 -2.08
N TRP A 229 22.89 -6.72 -1.58
CA TRP A 229 21.63 -6.82 -2.32
C TRP A 229 20.89 -5.47 -2.37
N ILE A 230 20.97 -4.70 -1.29
CA ILE A 230 20.45 -3.33 -1.27
C ILE A 230 21.18 -2.50 -2.33
N LYS A 231 22.51 -2.59 -2.37
CA LYS A 231 23.32 -1.89 -3.37
C LYS A 231 22.99 -2.32 -4.80
N ASP A 232 22.85 -3.61 -5.05
CA ASP A 232 22.49 -4.13 -6.38
C ASP A 232 21.11 -3.60 -6.83
N MET A 233 20.15 -3.47 -5.90
CA MET A 233 18.85 -2.85 -6.17
C MET A 233 18.98 -1.36 -6.48
N GLU A 234 19.80 -0.62 -5.73
CA GLU A 234 20.02 0.82 -5.95
C GLU A 234 20.74 1.09 -7.27
N ASP A 235 21.73 0.26 -7.61
CA ASP A 235 22.48 0.35 -8.89
C ASP A 235 21.55 0.08 -10.10
N ALA A 236 20.49 -0.68 -9.92
CA ALA A 236 19.47 -0.93 -10.95
C ALA A 236 18.45 0.21 -11.11
N ILE A 237 18.39 1.17 -10.16
CA ILE A 237 17.48 2.30 -10.21
C ILE A 237 18.17 3.49 -10.90
N PRO A 238 17.64 4.07 -11.99
CA PRO A 238 18.26 5.22 -12.67
C PRO A 238 18.57 6.44 -11.78
N LEU A 239 17.74 6.69 -10.73
CA LEU A 239 18.04 7.74 -9.74
C LEU A 239 19.09 7.31 -8.69
N GLY A 240 19.63 6.09 -8.76
CA GLY A 240 20.75 5.61 -7.95
C GLY A 240 20.46 5.37 -6.47
N ARG A 241 19.18 5.29 -6.07
CA ARG A 241 18.78 5.03 -4.69
C ARG A 241 17.35 4.50 -4.59
N MET A 242 17.04 3.87 -3.50
CA MET A 242 15.66 3.57 -3.13
C MET A 242 14.89 4.86 -2.79
N ALA A 243 13.56 4.79 -2.87
CA ALA A 243 12.70 5.87 -2.40
C ALA A 243 12.63 5.88 -0.87
N GLU A 244 12.47 7.07 -0.29
CA GLU A 244 12.10 7.21 1.11
C GLU A 244 10.57 7.16 1.28
N PRO A 245 10.05 6.64 2.41
CA PRO A 245 8.62 6.62 2.70
C PRO A 245 7.93 7.98 2.54
N SER A 246 8.63 9.07 2.87
CA SER A 246 8.15 10.44 2.72
C SER A 246 7.90 10.84 1.26
N GLU A 247 8.67 10.32 0.31
CA GLU A 247 8.50 10.60 -1.12
C GLU A 247 7.22 9.93 -1.67
N ILE A 248 6.94 8.71 -1.19
CA ILE A 248 5.67 8.04 -1.49
C ILE A 248 4.49 8.78 -0.84
N ALA A 249 4.68 9.29 0.38
CA ALA A 249 3.66 10.09 1.06
C ALA A 249 3.33 11.38 0.30
N GLN A 250 4.29 12.03 -0.36
CA GLN A 250 4.03 13.20 -1.23
C GLN A 250 3.17 12.82 -2.44
N ALA A 251 3.46 11.70 -3.11
CA ALA A 251 2.67 11.22 -4.24
C ALA A 251 1.22 10.92 -3.82
N VAL A 252 1.03 10.27 -2.66
CA VAL A 252 -0.29 9.96 -2.09
C VAL A 252 -1.02 11.23 -1.69
N SER A 253 -0.38 12.18 -1.01
CA SER A 253 -1.02 13.43 -0.58
C SER A 253 -1.49 14.28 -1.76
N TRP A 254 -0.74 14.31 -2.87
CA TRP A 254 -1.18 14.95 -4.09
C TRP A 254 -2.46 14.29 -4.64
N LEU A 255 -2.52 12.94 -4.71
CA LEU A 255 -3.72 12.22 -5.14
C LEU A 255 -4.90 12.38 -4.18
N ALA A 256 -4.65 12.57 -2.89
CA ALA A 256 -5.68 12.78 -1.88
C ALA A 256 -6.35 14.16 -2.00
N SER A 257 -5.63 15.14 -2.55
CA SER A 257 -6.01 16.55 -2.58
C SER A 257 -6.70 16.98 -3.88
N ASP A 258 -7.20 18.21 -3.91
CA ASP A 258 -7.83 18.83 -5.07
C ASP A 258 -6.80 19.19 -6.17
N ALA A 259 -5.48 19.18 -5.84
CA ALA A 259 -4.40 19.34 -6.83
C ALA A 259 -4.42 18.26 -7.94
N SER A 260 -5.07 17.12 -7.67
CA SER A 260 -5.25 16.02 -8.62
C SER A 260 -6.71 15.83 -9.07
N SER A 261 -7.51 16.89 -9.03
CA SER A 261 -8.97 16.83 -9.28
C SER A 261 -9.38 16.19 -10.61
N MET A 262 -8.51 16.20 -11.62
CA MET A 262 -8.77 15.58 -12.93
C MET A 262 -8.18 14.17 -13.05
N CYS A 263 -7.57 13.63 -11.97
CA CYS A 263 -6.96 12.30 -11.98
C CYS A 263 -7.90 11.26 -11.36
N THR A 264 -8.35 10.30 -12.18
CA THR A 264 -9.06 9.09 -11.73
C THR A 264 -8.74 7.92 -12.66
N GLY A 265 -8.60 6.71 -12.11
CA GLY A 265 -8.22 5.51 -12.86
C GLY A 265 -6.73 5.46 -13.23
N SER A 266 -5.93 6.40 -12.73
CA SER A 266 -4.49 6.51 -13.03
C SER A 266 -3.65 5.64 -12.10
N VAL A 267 -2.46 5.26 -12.60
CA VAL A 267 -1.39 4.64 -11.81
C VAL A 267 -0.21 5.60 -11.82
N LEU A 268 0.08 6.20 -10.68
CA LEU A 268 1.23 7.07 -10.50
C LEU A 268 2.44 6.21 -10.11
N VAL A 269 3.43 6.15 -11.00
CA VAL A 269 4.68 5.41 -10.77
C VAL A 269 5.65 6.29 -9.99
N ALA A 270 6.15 5.79 -8.86
CA ALA A 270 7.12 6.46 -8.00
C ALA A 270 8.26 5.47 -7.68
N ASN A 271 9.14 5.21 -8.65
CA ASN A 271 10.10 4.11 -8.62
C ASN A 271 11.53 4.50 -9.04
N GLY A 272 11.84 5.79 -9.16
CA GLY A 272 13.17 6.25 -9.57
C GLY A 272 13.60 5.85 -10.99
N GLY A 273 12.67 5.37 -11.81
CA GLY A 273 12.93 4.91 -13.19
C GLY A 273 13.29 3.42 -13.29
N SER A 274 13.12 2.64 -12.22
CA SER A 274 13.44 1.19 -12.23
C SER A 274 12.57 0.39 -13.21
N TYR A 275 11.41 0.91 -13.57
CA TYR A 275 10.52 0.30 -14.56
C TYR A 275 9.67 1.37 -15.25
N PHE A 276 9.42 1.21 -16.54
CA PHE A 276 8.58 2.09 -17.36
C PHE A 276 7.34 1.35 -17.86
N PHE A 277 6.21 2.07 -18.06
CA PHE A 277 4.98 1.54 -18.64
C PHE A 277 4.98 1.62 -20.16
#